data_746c1942e10ca048bd1f0054405104af
#
_entry.id   746c1942e10ca048bd1f0054405104af
#
_cell.length_a   1.000
_cell.length_b   1.000
_cell.length_c   1.000
_cell.angle_alpha   90.00
_cell.angle_beta   90.00
_cell.angle_gamma   90.00
#
_symmetry.space_group_name_H-M   'P 1'
#
loop_
_entity.id
_entity.type
_entity.pdbx_description
1 polymer ?
#
loop_
_entity_poly.entity_id
_entity_poly.type
_entity_poly.pdbx_seq_one_letter_code
_entity_poly.pdbx_strand_id
1 'polypeptide(L)'
;PRPPPTAVQAASALASSGPRGLFNTHRPLLLERDQMDRPTDLLPVDDELLTIQTEVREQFGWELDADASSARSMLEAVEASEIDDWTRPRRAASVASLIRRTVLRPTEVAVLGAAVEADEVLRMLERPALLVASDGSAGILSTLPDSTAERAWSRLACIVSDGDGGQGTAEAVKRGTPVFLHAHGDNLAEWESLLEIAAETPTPSPLVLTHQTPTTIPGMHNPGGFTDGDRAACVVRSMGVPKEAITMLGTRTDVVGRWSGVTDAETKMEKLQWMDRILRTLEIDY
;
A
#
# COMPACT_ATOMS: atom_id res chain seq x y z
N PRO A 1 58.80 -51.33 16.76
CA PRO A 1 57.65 -52.16 16.79
C PRO A 1 56.65 -51.63 17.80
N ARG A 2 55.58 -51.42 17.30
CA ARG A 2 54.14 -51.49 17.59
C ARG A 2 53.69 -51.69 19.03
N PRO A 3 52.45 -51.51 19.30
CA PRO A 3 51.50 -50.40 19.06
C PRO A 3 50.58 -50.18 20.32
N PRO A 4 49.45 -49.51 20.15
CA PRO A 4 48.64 -49.01 21.27
C PRO A 4 47.69 -50.08 21.85
N PRO A 5 46.93 -49.76 22.81
CA PRO A 5 45.49 -49.51 22.61
C PRO A 5 44.78 -48.57 23.59
N THR A 6 43.75 -47.95 23.10
CA THR A 6 42.30 -47.96 23.43
C THR A 6 41.87 -47.52 24.83
N ALA A 7 41.17 -46.44 24.81
CA ALA A 7 39.73 -46.29 25.08
C ALA A 7 39.18 -46.49 26.52
N VAL A 8 38.34 -45.58 26.86
CA VAL A 8 37.01 -45.72 27.48
C VAL A 8 36.87 -45.47 28.98
N GLN A 9 35.94 -44.60 29.25
CA GLN A 9 35.07 -44.47 30.43
C GLN A 9 35.65 -43.70 31.65
N ALA A 10 34.95 -42.92 32.30
CA ALA A 10 33.57 -42.41 32.40
C ALA A 10 33.50 -41.43 33.57
N ALA A 11 32.56 -40.57 33.43
CA ALA A 11 31.62 -40.13 34.45
C ALA A 11 31.99 -39.11 35.51
N SER A 12 31.15 -38.14 35.52
CA SER A 12 30.36 -37.64 36.66
C SER A 12 30.73 -36.27 37.24
N ALA A 13 29.87 -35.37 36.90
CA ALA A 13 29.17 -34.38 37.74
C ALA A 13 29.95 -33.48 38.68
N LEU A 14 29.80 -32.18 38.43
CA LEU A 14 29.28 -31.27 39.45
C LEU A 14 28.85 -29.93 38.83
N ALA A 15 27.67 -29.51 39.23
CA ALA A 15 26.96 -28.31 38.81
C ALA A 15 27.65 -27.04 39.39
N SER A 16 27.64 -25.96 38.59
CA SER A 16 27.61 -24.62 39.19
C SER A 16 26.80 -23.67 38.26
N SER A 17 25.85 -23.05 38.87
CA SER A 17 24.89 -22.08 38.40
C SER A 17 25.56 -20.78 37.94
N GLY A 18 25.21 -20.32 36.72
CA GLY A 18 25.47 -18.97 36.24
C GLY A 18 24.23 -18.47 35.44
N PRO A 19 23.99 -17.17 35.36
CA PRO A 19 22.69 -16.61 35.06
C PRO A 19 22.30 -16.78 33.60
N ARG A 20 21.01 -17.15 33.37
CA ARG A 20 20.40 -17.27 32.06
C ARG A 20 20.27 -15.89 31.42
N GLY A 21 21.07 -15.62 30.41
CA GLY A 21 20.84 -14.54 29.47
C GLY A 21 19.58 -14.83 28.64
N LEU A 22 18.61 -13.94 28.73
CA LEU A 22 17.43 -13.90 27.89
C LEU A 22 17.88 -13.58 26.46
N PHE A 23 18.12 -14.60 25.65
CA PHE A 23 18.12 -14.44 24.20
C PHE A 23 16.65 -14.39 23.76
N ASN A 24 16.21 -13.18 23.45
CA ASN A 24 14.94 -12.92 22.82
C ASN A 24 15.03 -13.49 21.40
N THR A 25 14.57 -14.71 21.21
CA THR A 25 14.42 -15.32 19.89
C THR A 25 13.29 -14.60 19.18
N HIS A 26 13.63 -13.62 18.33
CA HIS A 26 12.73 -13.16 17.32
C HIS A 26 12.32 -14.38 16.47
N ARG A 27 11.13 -14.88 16.76
CA ARG A 27 10.46 -15.88 15.94
C ARG A 27 10.19 -15.18 14.60
N PRO A 28 10.74 -15.65 13.46
CA PRO A 28 10.33 -15.10 12.19
C PRO A 28 8.82 -15.33 12.06
N LEU A 29 8.08 -14.28 11.73
CA LEU A 29 6.68 -14.35 11.38
C LEU A 29 6.56 -15.36 10.22
N LEU A 30 6.19 -16.59 10.56
CA LEU A 30 5.74 -17.57 9.58
C LEU A 30 4.41 -17.03 9.06
N LEU A 31 4.44 -16.44 7.87
CA LEU A 31 3.23 -16.23 7.09
C LEU A 31 2.48 -17.56 7.06
N GLU A 32 1.23 -17.54 7.45
CA GLU A 32 0.42 -18.75 7.46
C GLU A 32 0.42 -19.35 6.05
N ARG A 33 0.47 -20.68 5.96
CA ARG A 33 0.64 -21.42 4.69
C ARG A 33 -0.44 -21.08 3.64
N ASP A 34 -1.63 -20.66 4.07
CA ASP A 34 -2.73 -20.27 3.18
C ASP A 34 -2.44 -18.99 2.38
N GLN A 35 -1.61 -18.07 2.90
CA GLN A 35 -1.15 -16.90 2.14
C GLN A 35 -0.08 -17.23 1.10
N MET A 36 0.55 -18.40 1.19
CA MET A 36 1.57 -18.82 0.22
C MET A 36 0.99 -19.36 -1.09
N ASP A 37 -0.27 -19.79 -1.10
CA ASP A 37 -0.93 -20.32 -2.31
C ASP A 37 -1.43 -19.24 -3.27
N ARG A 38 -1.57 -17.96 -2.77
CA ARG A 38 -1.95 -16.79 -3.58
C ARG A 38 -1.16 -15.54 -3.15
N PRO A 39 0.15 -15.53 -3.31
CA PRO A 39 1.01 -14.46 -2.76
C PRO A 39 0.79 -13.09 -3.39
N THR A 40 -0.07 -12.97 -4.39
CA THR A 40 -0.37 -11.72 -5.10
C THR A 40 -1.80 -11.24 -4.92
N ASP A 41 -2.66 -11.99 -4.23
CA ASP A 41 -4.00 -11.52 -3.90
C ASP A 41 -3.93 -10.63 -2.66
N LEU A 42 -4.35 -9.37 -2.80
CA LEU A 42 -4.43 -8.42 -1.70
C LEU A 42 -5.85 -8.44 -1.15
N LEU A 43 -6.00 -9.04 0.01
CA LEU A 43 -7.25 -9.15 0.75
C LEU A 43 -7.24 -8.18 1.94
N PRO A 44 -8.41 -7.76 2.44
CA PRO A 44 -8.47 -6.96 3.67
C PRO A 44 -7.88 -7.75 4.84
N VAL A 45 -7.20 -7.05 5.72
CA VAL A 45 -6.62 -7.67 6.94
C VAL A 45 -7.66 -7.88 8.04
N ASP A 46 -8.84 -7.30 7.87
CA ASP A 46 -10.00 -7.43 8.74
C ASP A 46 -11.27 -7.33 7.88
N ASP A 47 -12.21 -8.25 8.06
CA ASP A 47 -13.47 -8.28 7.31
C ASP A 47 -14.36 -7.05 7.60
N GLU A 48 -14.16 -6.36 8.73
CA GLU A 48 -14.84 -5.10 9.03
C GLU A 48 -14.58 -4.04 7.97
N LEU A 49 -13.42 -4.04 7.31
CA LEU A 49 -13.10 -3.10 6.23
C LEU A 49 -14.07 -3.20 5.04
N LEU A 50 -14.56 -4.42 4.73
CA LEU A 50 -15.57 -4.62 3.69
C LEU A 50 -16.97 -4.20 4.18
N THR A 51 -17.26 -4.40 5.45
CA THR A 51 -18.50 -3.93 6.08
C THR A 51 -18.56 -2.40 6.01
N ILE A 52 -17.48 -1.72 6.36
CA ILE A 52 -17.37 -0.26 6.27
C ILE A 52 -17.66 0.22 4.85
N GLN A 53 -17.12 -0.41 3.81
CA GLN A 53 -17.42 -0.03 2.42
C GLN A 53 -18.93 -0.13 2.09
N THR A 54 -19.63 -1.08 2.67
CA THR A 54 -21.09 -1.23 2.52
C THR A 54 -21.83 -0.11 3.25
N GLU A 55 -21.48 0.17 4.50
CA GLU A 55 -22.08 1.24 5.28
C GLU A 55 -21.84 2.62 4.66
N VAL A 56 -20.67 2.86 4.08
CA VAL A 56 -20.36 4.08 3.32
C VAL A 56 -21.31 4.24 2.14
N ARG A 57 -21.49 3.20 1.32
CA ARG A 57 -22.44 3.25 0.19
C ARG A 57 -23.85 3.57 0.66
N GLU A 58 -24.31 2.94 1.74
CA GLU A 58 -25.62 3.18 2.31
C GLU A 58 -25.79 4.63 2.81
N GLN A 59 -24.79 5.17 3.50
CA GLN A 59 -24.82 6.55 4.00
C GLN A 59 -24.88 7.58 2.87
N PHE A 60 -24.08 7.40 1.82
CA PHE A 60 -24.03 8.35 0.71
C PHE A 60 -25.07 8.05 -0.39
N GLY A 61 -25.83 6.98 -0.27
CA GLY A 61 -26.82 6.57 -1.26
C GLY A 61 -26.22 6.13 -2.61
N TRP A 62 -25.02 5.54 -2.58
CA TRP A 62 -24.33 5.09 -3.79
C TRP A 62 -24.70 3.66 -4.15
N GLU A 63 -24.82 3.42 -5.46
CA GLU A 63 -25.25 2.14 -5.97
C GLU A 63 -24.07 1.17 -6.14
N LEU A 64 -24.20 -0.04 -5.58
CA LEU A 64 -23.21 -1.11 -5.73
C LEU A 64 -22.93 -1.46 -7.20
N ASP A 65 -23.98 -1.42 -8.04
CA ASP A 65 -23.85 -1.73 -9.46
C ASP A 65 -22.99 -0.71 -10.21
N ALA A 66 -22.94 0.55 -9.76
CA ALA A 66 -22.04 1.57 -10.30
C ALA A 66 -20.57 1.21 -10.02
N ASP A 67 -20.24 0.85 -8.76
CA ASP A 67 -18.91 0.37 -8.38
C ASP A 67 -18.50 -0.86 -9.21
N ALA A 68 -19.40 -1.83 -9.33
CA ALA A 68 -19.13 -3.06 -10.07
C ALA A 68 -18.96 -2.83 -11.57
N SER A 69 -19.69 -1.85 -12.14
CA SER A 69 -19.59 -1.46 -13.54
C SER A 69 -18.25 -0.77 -13.81
N SER A 70 -17.88 0.24 -13.00
CA SER A 70 -16.60 0.95 -13.11
C SER A 70 -15.41 -0.04 -13.01
N ALA A 71 -15.44 -0.95 -12.04
CA ALA A 71 -14.39 -1.95 -11.87
C ALA A 71 -14.24 -2.88 -13.08
N ARG A 72 -15.36 -3.37 -13.65
CA ARG A 72 -15.31 -4.20 -14.86
C ARG A 72 -14.79 -3.43 -16.06
N SER A 73 -15.27 -2.20 -16.26
CA SER A 73 -14.81 -1.33 -17.36
C SER A 73 -13.31 -1.06 -17.29
N MET A 74 -12.77 -0.76 -16.08
CA MET A 74 -11.33 -0.59 -15.89
C MET A 74 -10.56 -1.88 -16.23
N LEU A 75 -11.02 -3.03 -15.74
CA LEU A 75 -10.38 -4.30 -16.03
C LEU A 75 -10.37 -4.60 -17.54
N GLU A 76 -11.51 -4.40 -18.21
CA GLU A 76 -11.66 -4.60 -19.66
C GLU A 76 -10.73 -3.66 -20.44
N ALA A 77 -10.68 -2.37 -20.08
CA ALA A 77 -9.80 -1.39 -20.72
C ALA A 77 -8.33 -1.77 -20.59
N VAL A 78 -7.90 -2.18 -19.40
CA VAL A 78 -6.50 -2.59 -19.15
C VAL A 78 -6.18 -3.91 -19.87
N GLU A 79 -7.09 -4.88 -19.90
CA GLU A 79 -6.86 -6.17 -20.58
C GLU A 79 -6.95 -6.08 -22.10
N ALA A 80 -7.68 -5.11 -22.63
CA ALA A 80 -7.73 -4.80 -24.06
C ALA A 80 -6.53 -3.98 -24.53
N SER A 81 -5.77 -3.38 -23.62
CA SER A 81 -4.56 -2.65 -23.98
C SER A 81 -3.48 -3.62 -24.52
N GLU A 82 -2.74 -3.18 -25.52
CA GLU A 82 -1.61 -3.94 -26.08
C GLU A 82 -0.31 -3.69 -25.31
N ILE A 83 -0.40 -3.26 -24.03
CA ILE A 83 0.76 -2.92 -23.19
C ILE A 83 1.19 -4.17 -22.41
N ASP A 84 2.36 -4.71 -22.73
CA ASP A 84 2.89 -5.93 -22.09
C ASP A 84 2.93 -5.87 -20.58
N ASP A 85 3.32 -4.72 -20.01
CA ASP A 85 3.44 -4.54 -18.56
C ASP A 85 2.10 -4.51 -17.82
N TRP A 86 0.98 -4.40 -18.56
CA TRP A 86 -0.37 -4.38 -18.00
C TRP A 86 -1.10 -5.72 -18.06
N THR A 87 -0.48 -6.75 -18.64
CA THR A 87 -1.04 -8.11 -18.64
C THR A 87 -1.21 -8.65 -17.22
N ARG A 88 -2.16 -9.56 -17.00
CA ARG A 88 -2.40 -10.16 -15.67
C ARG A 88 -1.13 -10.72 -15.00
N PRO A 89 -0.26 -11.49 -15.70
CA PRO A 89 0.97 -11.96 -15.10
C PRO A 89 1.91 -10.83 -14.67
N ARG A 90 1.97 -9.73 -15.43
CA ARG A 90 2.79 -8.58 -15.10
C ARG A 90 2.23 -7.82 -13.90
N ARG A 91 0.90 -7.62 -13.82
CA ARG A 91 0.25 -7.03 -12.65
C ARG A 91 0.51 -7.85 -11.38
N ALA A 92 0.39 -9.18 -11.46
CA ALA A 92 0.74 -10.08 -10.35
C ALA A 92 2.23 -9.97 -9.97
N ALA A 93 3.12 -9.86 -10.94
CA ALA A 93 4.55 -9.64 -10.68
C ALA A 93 4.82 -8.28 -10.03
N SER A 94 4.05 -7.24 -10.37
CA SER A 94 4.11 -5.92 -9.73
C SER A 94 3.75 -6.01 -8.25
N VAL A 95 2.65 -6.68 -7.90
CA VAL A 95 2.28 -6.94 -6.49
C VAL A 95 3.40 -7.68 -5.77
N ALA A 96 3.89 -8.79 -6.33
CA ALA A 96 4.98 -9.57 -5.72
C ALA A 96 6.27 -8.75 -5.53
N SER A 97 6.57 -7.83 -6.47
CA SER A 97 7.71 -6.92 -6.36
C SER A 97 7.54 -5.90 -5.25
N LEU A 98 6.34 -5.32 -5.12
CA LEU A 98 6.01 -4.38 -4.05
C LEU A 98 6.06 -5.05 -2.68
N ILE A 99 5.48 -6.25 -2.52
CA ILE A 99 5.59 -7.04 -1.28
C ILE A 99 7.06 -7.26 -0.92
N ARG A 100 7.90 -7.71 -1.86
CA ARG A 100 9.34 -7.89 -1.60
C ARG A 100 10.01 -6.59 -1.19
N ARG A 101 9.66 -5.46 -1.81
CA ARG A 101 10.26 -4.16 -1.51
C ARG A 101 9.88 -3.66 -0.12
N THR A 102 8.63 -3.88 0.31
CA THR A 102 8.07 -3.32 1.55
C THR A 102 8.22 -4.24 2.76
N VAL A 103 8.24 -5.56 2.57
CA VAL A 103 8.16 -6.53 3.68
C VAL A 103 9.50 -7.22 3.96
N LEU A 104 10.29 -7.56 2.91
CA LEU A 104 11.51 -8.35 3.11
C LEU A 104 12.67 -7.56 3.75
N ARG A 105 12.60 -6.26 3.79
CA ARG A 105 13.57 -5.42 4.52
C ARG A 105 12.86 -4.79 5.71
N PRO A 106 13.47 -4.76 6.91
CA PRO A 106 12.93 -4.05 8.05
C PRO A 106 13.00 -2.55 7.78
N THR A 107 12.04 -2.03 7.03
CA THR A 107 11.99 -0.65 6.56
C THR A 107 10.63 -0.09 6.96
N GLU A 108 10.63 1.09 7.51
CA GLU A 108 9.42 1.84 7.79
C GLU A 108 8.74 2.23 6.46
N VAL A 109 7.42 2.24 6.44
CA VAL A 109 6.62 2.69 5.30
C VAL A 109 5.84 3.92 5.72
N ALA A 110 6.13 5.05 5.10
CA ALA A 110 5.40 6.28 5.32
C ALA A 110 4.33 6.46 4.24
N VAL A 111 3.08 6.56 4.67
CA VAL A 111 1.94 6.88 3.81
C VAL A 111 1.73 8.39 3.81
N LEU A 112 1.81 9.00 2.63
CA LEU A 112 1.62 10.43 2.44
C LEU A 112 0.13 10.72 2.24
N GLY A 113 -0.50 11.37 3.18
CA GLY A 113 -1.87 11.84 3.10
C GLY A 113 -2.00 13.20 2.45
N ALA A 114 -3.24 13.64 2.25
CA ALA A 114 -3.54 14.86 1.49
C ALA A 114 -3.09 16.17 2.17
N ALA A 115 -2.83 16.18 3.48
CA ALA A 115 -2.34 17.35 4.21
C ALA A 115 -0.83 17.28 4.50
N VAL A 116 -0.07 16.41 3.82
CA VAL A 116 1.37 16.24 4.05
C VAL A 116 2.14 17.53 3.75
N GLU A 117 3.08 17.84 4.64
CA GLU A 117 3.98 19.00 4.53
C GLU A 117 5.42 18.56 4.24
N ALA A 118 6.18 19.49 3.61
CA ALA A 118 7.55 19.19 3.16
C ALA A 118 8.48 18.77 4.30
N ASP A 119 8.35 19.37 5.48
CA ASP A 119 9.19 19.08 6.65
C ASP A 119 8.92 17.68 7.23
N GLU A 120 7.69 17.13 7.11
CA GLU A 120 7.39 15.76 7.49
C GLU A 120 8.15 14.78 6.58
N VAL A 121 8.10 15.03 5.26
CA VAL A 121 8.86 14.21 4.30
C VAL A 121 10.36 14.32 4.55
N LEU A 122 10.90 15.51 4.80
CA LEU A 122 12.30 15.72 5.08
C LEU A 122 12.76 14.92 6.31
N ARG A 123 12.01 14.97 7.42
CA ARG A 123 12.30 14.16 8.61
C ARG A 123 12.25 12.66 8.32
N MET A 124 11.29 12.21 7.51
CA MET A 124 11.20 10.79 7.13
C MET A 124 12.38 10.35 6.27
N LEU A 125 12.93 11.22 5.43
CA LEU A 125 14.08 10.91 4.59
C LEU A 125 15.41 10.78 5.36
N GLU A 126 15.47 11.21 6.61
CA GLU A 126 16.66 11.06 7.47
C GLU A 126 16.90 9.59 7.89
N ARG A 127 15.91 8.75 7.82
CA ARG A 127 15.95 7.32 8.17
C ARG A 127 15.61 6.42 6.97
N PRO A 128 15.91 5.12 7.04
CA PRO A 128 15.55 4.19 5.98
C PRO A 128 14.03 3.96 6.01
N ALA A 129 13.32 4.67 5.14
CA ALA A 129 11.88 4.53 4.95
C ALA A 129 11.53 4.47 3.46
N LEU A 130 10.46 3.76 3.12
CA LEU A 130 9.79 3.83 1.84
C LEU A 130 8.60 4.77 1.94
N LEU A 131 8.27 5.42 0.84
CA LEU A 131 7.10 6.28 0.73
C LEU A 131 6.02 5.59 -0.09
N VAL A 132 4.77 5.77 0.31
CA VAL A 132 3.57 5.42 -0.46
C VAL A 132 2.72 6.67 -0.49
N ALA A 133 2.40 7.18 -1.66
CA ALA A 133 1.58 8.38 -1.76
C ALA A 133 0.11 8.03 -2.01
N SER A 134 -0.78 8.71 -1.31
CA SER A 134 -2.20 8.69 -1.61
C SER A 134 -2.50 9.80 -2.60
N ASP A 135 -2.84 9.39 -3.78
CA ASP A 135 -3.28 10.23 -4.88
C ASP A 135 -2.37 11.44 -5.15
N GLY A 136 -2.89 12.66 -5.21
CA GLY A 136 -2.15 13.90 -5.48
C GLY A 136 -1.04 14.24 -4.48
N SER A 137 -0.98 13.56 -3.30
CA SER A 137 0.04 13.82 -2.29
C SER A 137 1.48 13.56 -2.77
N ALA A 138 1.66 12.80 -3.85
CA ALA A 138 2.95 12.64 -4.51
C ALA A 138 3.55 13.98 -4.97
N GLY A 139 2.71 14.98 -5.22
CA GLY A 139 3.12 16.32 -5.62
C GLY A 139 4.02 17.05 -4.61
N ILE A 140 3.92 16.70 -3.31
CA ILE A 140 4.81 17.25 -2.29
C ILE A 140 6.29 16.99 -2.61
N LEU A 141 6.61 15.85 -3.23
CA LEU A 141 7.98 15.46 -3.51
C LEU A 141 8.67 16.41 -4.48
N SER A 142 7.93 16.96 -5.43
CA SER A 142 8.44 17.96 -6.40
C SER A 142 8.58 19.37 -5.81
N THR A 143 8.10 19.61 -4.59
CA THR A 143 8.30 20.88 -3.89
C THR A 143 9.59 20.92 -3.06
N LEU A 144 10.27 19.79 -2.91
CA LEU A 144 11.52 19.68 -2.18
C LEU A 144 12.70 20.21 -3.01
N PRO A 145 13.84 20.59 -2.39
CA PRO A 145 15.05 20.92 -3.13
C PRO A 145 15.48 19.76 -4.05
N ASP A 146 15.96 20.06 -5.26
CA ASP A 146 16.19 19.11 -6.36
C ASP A 146 16.84 17.78 -5.96
N SER A 147 17.97 17.80 -5.26
CA SER A 147 18.66 16.57 -4.84
C SER A 147 17.87 15.77 -3.80
N THR A 148 17.08 16.45 -2.99
CA THR A 148 16.19 15.81 -1.99
C THR A 148 14.93 15.29 -2.66
N ALA A 149 14.38 16.01 -3.63
CA ALA A 149 13.26 15.57 -4.45
C ALA A 149 13.59 14.25 -5.15
N GLU A 150 14.72 14.15 -5.84
CA GLU A 150 15.12 12.90 -6.52
C GLU A 150 15.33 11.75 -5.54
N ARG A 151 15.89 12.02 -4.35
CA ARG A 151 16.00 11.01 -3.28
C ARG A 151 14.62 10.57 -2.79
N ALA A 152 13.67 11.49 -2.63
CA ALA A 152 12.31 11.19 -2.22
C ALA A 152 11.57 10.37 -3.28
N TRP A 153 11.65 10.77 -4.56
CA TRP A 153 11.10 10.02 -5.68
C TRP A 153 11.67 8.61 -5.78
N SER A 154 12.96 8.41 -5.55
CA SER A 154 13.59 7.08 -5.56
C SER A 154 13.09 6.16 -4.43
N ARG A 155 12.57 6.75 -3.34
CA ARG A 155 11.98 6.03 -2.21
C ARG A 155 10.48 5.80 -2.35
N LEU A 156 9.83 6.46 -3.31
CA LEU A 156 8.41 6.23 -3.57
C LEU A 156 8.24 4.79 -4.09
N ALA A 157 7.52 3.98 -3.33
CA ALA A 157 7.28 2.58 -3.67
C ALA A 157 6.14 2.44 -4.68
N CYS A 158 5.07 3.16 -4.44
CA CYS A 158 3.88 3.21 -5.28
C CYS A 158 3.02 4.44 -4.93
N ILE A 159 2.05 4.71 -5.78
CA ILE A 159 0.92 5.57 -5.47
C ILE A 159 -0.36 4.74 -5.41
N VAL A 160 -1.33 5.19 -4.61
CA VAL A 160 -2.69 4.64 -4.51
C VAL A 160 -3.64 5.77 -4.88
N SER A 161 -4.36 5.63 -5.96
CA SER A 161 -5.11 6.71 -6.58
C SER A 161 -6.37 6.20 -7.28
N ASP A 162 -7.41 6.99 -7.28
CA ASP A 162 -8.62 6.79 -8.10
C ASP A 162 -8.58 7.60 -9.41
N GLY A 163 -7.49 8.33 -9.66
CA GLY A 163 -7.20 9.02 -10.91
C GLY A 163 -7.35 10.53 -10.84
N ASP A 164 -7.89 11.11 -9.76
CA ASP A 164 -8.23 12.52 -9.66
C ASP A 164 -7.14 13.42 -9.03
N GLY A 165 -5.98 12.86 -8.64
CA GLY A 165 -4.90 13.55 -7.93
C GLY A 165 -4.08 14.55 -8.75
N GLY A 166 -4.51 14.85 -9.95
CA GLY A 166 -3.98 15.92 -10.77
C GLY A 166 -2.48 15.79 -11.07
N GLN A 167 -1.75 16.90 -10.95
CA GLN A 167 -0.35 16.96 -11.36
C GLN A 167 0.57 16.02 -10.56
N GLY A 168 0.31 15.83 -9.27
CA GLY A 168 1.13 14.97 -8.41
C GLY A 168 1.09 13.51 -8.86
N THR A 169 -0.11 13.01 -9.13
CA THR A 169 -0.36 11.65 -9.63
C THR A 169 0.22 11.49 -11.05
N ALA A 170 -0.03 12.46 -11.94
CA ALA A 170 0.50 12.43 -13.30
C ALA A 170 2.05 12.42 -13.33
N GLU A 171 2.71 13.19 -12.47
CA GLU A 171 4.17 13.19 -12.37
C GLU A 171 4.71 11.83 -11.89
N ALA A 172 4.06 11.21 -10.90
CA ALA A 172 4.44 9.88 -10.42
C ALA A 172 4.32 8.84 -11.54
N VAL A 173 3.24 8.88 -12.31
CA VAL A 173 3.02 8.00 -13.46
C VAL A 173 4.09 8.22 -14.53
N LYS A 174 4.39 9.47 -14.90
CA LYS A 174 5.44 9.80 -15.87
C LYS A 174 6.84 9.32 -15.45
N ARG A 175 7.07 9.18 -14.16
CA ARG A 175 8.31 8.62 -13.59
C ARG A 175 8.32 7.09 -13.55
N GLY A 176 7.27 6.42 -14.00
CA GLY A 176 7.14 4.95 -13.98
C GLY A 176 6.91 4.38 -12.59
N THR A 177 6.38 5.19 -11.67
CA THR A 177 6.02 4.71 -10.31
C THR A 177 4.88 3.71 -10.40
N PRO A 178 4.93 2.55 -9.71
CA PRO A 178 3.81 1.62 -9.64
C PRO A 178 2.54 2.27 -9.11
N VAL A 179 1.40 1.96 -9.72
CA VAL A 179 0.10 2.54 -9.39
C VAL A 179 -0.86 1.46 -8.93
N PHE A 180 -1.42 1.63 -7.73
CA PHE A 180 -2.68 0.99 -7.33
C PHE A 180 -3.82 1.87 -7.83
N LEU A 181 -4.38 1.50 -8.99
CA LEU A 181 -5.46 2.26 -9.59
C LEU A 181 -6.80 1.70 -9.10
N HIS A 182 -7.62 2.59 -8.56
CA HIS A 182 -8.88 2.24 -7.92
C HIS A 182 -10.09 2.64 -8.76
N ALA A 183 -11.01 1.69 -8.93
CA ALA A 183 -12.29 1.92 -9.59
C ALA A 183 -13.42 2.01 -8.57
N HIS A 184 -14.24 3.04 -8.69
CA HIS A 184 -15.51 3.20 -7.98
C HIS A 184 -16.57 3.87 -8.90
N GLY A 185 -17.79 4.08 -8.38
CA GLY A 185 -18.96 4.32 -9.19
C GLY A 185 -18.90 5.46 -10.20
N ASP A 186 -18.20 6.56 -9.91
CA ASP A 186 -18.23 7.79 -10.70
C ASP A 186 -16.86 8.25 -11.23
N ASN A 187 -15.77 7.45 -11.05
CA ASN A 187 -14.42 7.87 -11.45
C ASN A 187 -13.91 7.31 -12.79
N LEU A 188 -14.83 6.97 -13.70
CA LEU A 188 -14.46 6.40 -14.99
C LEU A 188 -13.55 7.32 -15.81
N ALA A 189 -13.91 8.61 -15.92
CA ALA A 189 -13.14 9.58 -16.68
C ALA A 189 -11.74 9.84 -16.11
N GLU A 190 -11.63 9.80 -14.78
CA GLU A 190 -10.40 10.04 -14.04
C GLU A 190 -9.39 8.91 -14.26
N TRP A 191 -9.81 7.64 -14.06
CA TRP A 191 -8.90 6.53 -14.27
C TRP A 191 -8.59 6.28 -15.76
N GLU A 192 -9.54 6.56 -16.70
CA GLU A 192 -9.25 6.52 -18.15
C GLU A 192 -8.15 7.53 -18.50
N SER A 193 -8.29 8.77 -18.05
CA SER A 193 -7.27 9.81 -18.28
C SER A 193 -5.90 9.43 -17.71
N LEU A 194 -5.85 8.81 -16.53
CA LEU A 194 -4.60 8.37 -15.95
C LEU A 194 -3.97 7.21 -16.73
N LEU A 195 -4.77 6.28 -17.24
CA LEU A 195 -4.31 5.19 -18.12
C LEU A 195 -3.73 5.76 -19.44
N GLU A 196 -4.35 6.76 -20.03
CA GLU A 196 -3.83 7.44 -21.22
C GLU A 196 -2.45 8.06 -20.96
N ILE A 197 -2.31 8.81 -19.85
CA ILE A 197 -1.02 9.38 -19.43
C ILE A 197 0.03 8.28 -19.25
N ALA A 198 -0.34 7.16 -18.62
CA ALA A 198 0.57 6.04 -18.39
C ALA A 198 0.98 5.34 -19.69
N ALA A 199 0.05 5.19 -20.64
CA ALA A 199 0.30 4.56 -21.93
C ALA A 199 1.25 5.37 -22.82
N GLU A 200 1.23 6.70 -22.71
CA GLU A 200 2.08 7.60 -23.48
C GLU A 200 3.53 7.64 -22.97
N THR A 201 3.81 7.07 -21.79
CA THR A 201 5.18 7.06 -21.26
C THR A 201 6.05 6.01 -21.96
N PRO A 202 7.35 6.28 -22.18
CA PRO A 202 8.25 5.29 -22.78
C PRO A 202 8.36 3.98 -22.00
N THR A 203 8.10 4.04 -20.69
CA THR A 203 8.03 2.88 -19.80
C THR A 203 6.74 3.03 -19.00
N PRO A 204 5.65 2.38 -19.42
CA PRO A 204 4.38 2.46 -18.74
C PRO A 204 4.48 2.05 -17.26
N SER A 205 3.82 2.80 -16.39
CA SER A 205 3.79 2.49 -14.96
C SER A 205 3.23 1.09 -14.72
N PRO A 206 3.87 0.27 -13.87
CA PRO A 206 3.29 -0.98 -13.43
C PRO A 206 1.94 -0.75 -12.74
N LEU A 207 0.89 -1.49 -13.13
CA LEU A 207 -0.44 -1.35 -12.57
C LEU A 207 -0.76 -2.47 -11.57
N VAL A 208 -1.55 -2.11 -10.56
CA VAL A 208 -2.32 -3.02 -9.71
C VAL A 208 -3.73 -2.46 -9.64
N LEU A 209 -4.73 -3.24 -10.04
CA LEU A 209 -6.12 -2.78 -10.11
C LEU A 209 -6.85 -3.11 -8.82
N THR A 210 -7.56 -2.13 -8.28
CA THR A 210 -8.34 -2.28 -7.05
C THR A 210 -9.79 -1.83 -7.23
N HIS A 211 -10.68 -2.36 -6.42
CA HIS A 211 -12.10 -2.04 -6.39
C HIS A 211 -12.63 -2.04 -4.95
N GLN A 212 -13.90 -1.64 -4.77
CA GLN A 212 -14.57 -1.64 -3.47
C GLN A 212 -15.86 -2.47 -3.44
N THR A 213 -16.01 -3.44 -4.34
CA THR A 213 -17.17 -4.33 -4.32
C THR A 213 -16.95 -5.50 -3.37
N PRO A 214 -18.00 -6.05 -2.73
CA PRO A 214 -17.87 -7.22 -1.85
C PRO A 214 -17.57 -8.52 -2.63
N THR A 215 -17.82 -8.54 -3.94
CA THR A 215 -17.59 -9.70 -4.79
C THR A 215 -16.18 -9.66 -5.38
N THR A 216 -15.46 -10.77 -5.30
CA THR A 216 -14.14 -10.90 -5.92
C THR A 216 -14.23 -10.72 -7.44
N ILE A 217 -13.35 -9.89 -7.98
CA ILE A 217 -13.17 -9.69 -9.43
C ILE A 217 -11.78 -10.26 -9.80
N PRO A 218 -11.71 -11.38 -10.53
CA PRO A 218 -10.43 -11.99 -10.92
C PRO A 218 -9.53 -11.03 -11.70
N GLY A 219 -8.34 -10.75 -11.18
CA GLY A 219 -7.38 -9.80 -11.76
C GLY A 219 -7.45 -8.39 -11.16
N MET A 220 -8.31 -8.19 -10.17
CA MET A 220 -8.38 -7.01 -9.32
C MET A 220 -8.34 -7.40 -7.84
N HIS A 221 -8.15 -6.42 -6.96
CA HIS A 221 -8.01 -6.63 -5.52
C HIS A 221 -8.95 -5.69 -4.74
N ASN A 222 -9.40 -6.12 -3.56
CA ASN A 222 -10.08 -5.26 -2.61
C ASN A 222 -9.41 -5.36 -1.23
N PRO A 223 -8.39 -4.56 -0.95
CA PRO A 223 -7.73 -4.53 0.37
C PRO A 223 -8.55 -3.80 1.45
N GLY A 224 -9.72 -3.27 1.11
CA GLY A 224 -10.48 -2.35 1.95
C GLY A 224 -10.11 -0.90 1.67
N GLY A 225 -10.57 -0.01 2.55
CA GLY A 225 -10.35 1.42 2.43
C GLY A 225 -11.49 2.14 1.71
N PHE A 226 -11.51 3.47 1.88
CA PHE A 226 -12.54 4.33 1.32
C PHE A 226 -11.95 5.60 0.69
N THR A 227 -11.22 6.42 1.44
CA THR A 227 -10.47 7.55 0.88
C THR A 227 -9.05 7.10 0.48
N ASP A 228 -8.36 7.83 -0.38
CA ASP A 228 -7.03 7.41 -0.85
C ASP A 228 -6.02 7.23 0.28
N GLY A 229 -6.12 8.05 1.33
CA GLY A 229 -5.25 7.96 2.50
C GLY A 229 -5.39 6.63 3.26
N ASP A 230 -6.60 6.28 3.65
CA ASP A 230 -6.86 5.02 4.35
C ASP A 230 -6.77 3.81 3.42
N ARG A 231 -7.13 3.96 2.14
CA ARG A 231 -6.93 2.93 1.11
C ARG A 231 -5.44 2.60 0.94
N ALA A 232 -4.56 3.62 0.94
CA ALA A 232 -3.12 3.40 0.92
C ALA A 232 -2.65 2.62 2.15
N ALA A 233 -3.17 2.94 3.34
CA ALA A 233 -2.89 2.18 4.56
C ALA A 233 -3.39 0.73 4.45
N CYS A 234 -4.61 0.50 3.95
CA CYS A 234 -5.16 -0.84 3.70
C CYS A 234 -4.29 -1.63 2.71
N VAL A 235 -3.86 -1.02 1.61
CA VAL A 235 -2.94 -1.63 0.64
C VAL A 235 -1.63 -2.04 1.31
N VAL A 236 -1.01 -1.15 2.07
CA VAL A 236 0.26 -1.42 2.76
C VAL A 236 0.09 -2.54 3.77
N ARG A 237 -1.00 -2.57 4.53
CA ARG A 237 -1.32 -3.65 5.47
C ARG A 237 -1.56 -4.97 4.76
N SER A 238 -2.32 -4.99 3.67
CA SER A 238 -2.61 -6.20 2.90
C SER A 238 -1.37 -6.79 2.21
N MET A 239 -0.36 -5.97 1.93
CA MET A 239 0.96 -6.45 1.49
C MET A 239 1.75 -7.13 2.60
N GLY A 240 1.30 -7.08 3.86
CA GLY A 240 1.94 -7.74 5.00
C GLY A 240 2.89 -6.82 5.81
N VAL A 241 2.86 -5.52 5.61
CA VAL A 241 3.62 -4.56 6.45
C VAL A 241 2.98 -4.51 7.83
N PRO A 242 3.73 -4.74 8.92
CA PRO A 242 3.20 -4.61 10.29
C PRO A 242 2.72 -3.18 10.57
N LYS A 243 1.65 -3.03 11.35
CA LYS A 243 1.11 -1.70 11.68
C LYS A 243 2.14 -0.80 12.36
N GLU A 244 3.02 -1.37 13.18
CA GLU A 244 4.08 -0.66 13.89
C GLU A 244 5.19 -0.12 12.96
N ALA A 245 5.24 -0.59 11.72
CA ALA A 245 6.16 -0.13 10.69
C ALA A 245 5.53 0.89 9.73
N ILE A 246 4.28 1.28 9.97
CA ILE A 246 3.55 2.26 9.15
C ILE A 246 3.52 3.60 9.90
N THR A 247 3.89 4.67 9.22
CA THR A 247 3.74 6.05 9.69
C THR A 247 2.85 6.81 8.72
N MET A 248 1.80 7.43 9.23
CA MET A 248 0.93 8.30 8.45
C MET A 248 1.45 9.74 8.51
N LEU A 249 1.72 10.36 7.37
CA LEU A 249 2.17 11.75 7.25
C LEU A 249 1.07 12.59 6.61
N GLY A 250 0.77 13.74 7.21
CA GLY A 250 -0.28 14.62 6.68
C GLY A 250 -1.66 14.00 6.60
N THR A 251 -1.96 13.03 7.47
CA THR A 251 -3.29 12.45 7.63
C THR A 251 -4.05 13.23 8.67
N ARG A 252 -5.14 13.87 8.27
CA ARG A 252 -5.93 14.78 9.11
C ARG A 252 -7.41 14.50 8.92
N THR A 253 -8.16 14.50 10.01
CA THR A 253 -9.63 14.32 10.01
C THR A 253 -10.39 15.63 10.24
N ASP A 254 -9.69 16.72 10.47
CA ASP A 254 -10.21 18.03 10.83
C ASP A 254 -9.98 19.11 9.74
N VAL A 255 -9.30 18.75 8.65
CA VAL A 255 -9.01 19.67 7.55
C VAL A 255 -8.94 18.96 6.21
N VAL A 256 -9.44 19.60 5.16
CA VAL A 256 -9.23 19.16 3.78
C VAL A 256 -7.80 19.50 3.38
N GLY A 257 -7.00 18.49 3.07
CA GLY A 257 -5.61 18.67 2.70
C GLY A 257 -5.46 19.29 1.29
N ARG A 258 -4.36 20.01 1.08
CA ARG A 258 -4.06 20.70 -0.19
C ARG A 258 -3.87 19.76 -1.39
N TRP A 259 -3.59 18.50 -1.13
CA TRP A 259 -3.37 17.46 -2.13
C TRP A 259 -4.62 16.61 -2.39
N SER A 260 -5.76 16.96 -1.81
CA SER A 260 -7.05 16.35 -2.14
C SER A 260 -7.48 16.76 -3.54
N GLY A 261 -8.15 15.85 -4.26
CA GLY A 261 -8.90 16.20 -5.46
C GLY A 261 -10.00 17.24 -5.20
N VAL A 262 -10.58 17.75 -6.27
CA VAL A 262 -11.65 18.76 -6.19
C VAL A 262 -12.91 18.11 -5.62
N THR A 263 -13.25 18.43 -4.40
CA THR A 263 -14.43 17.90 -3.70
C THR A 263 -15.06 19.01 -2.87
N ASP A 264 -16.39 18.96 -2.72
CA ASP A 264 -17.11 19.79 -1.75
C ASP A 264 -16.58 19.56 -0.33
N ALA A 265 -16.28 20.65 0.39
CA ALA A 265 -15.60 20.60 1.68
C ALA A 265 -16.43 19.89 2.76
N GLU A 266 -17.76 20.04 2.76
CA GLU A 266 -18.66 19.40 3.73
C GLU A 266 -18.68 17.89 3.53
N THR A 267 -18.90 17.43 2.30
CA THR A 267 -18.83 16.02 1.92
C THR A 267 -17.45 15.43 2.23
N LYS A 268 -16.36 16.18 1.99
CA LYS A 268 -15.02 15.70 2.32
C LYS A 268 -14.83 15.50 3.82
N MET A 269 -15.33 16.41 4.64
CA MET A 269 -15.23 16.25 6.10
C MET A 269 -16.01 15.04 6.61
N GLU A 270 -17.16 14.71 6.02
CA GLU A 270 -17.87 13.46 6.33
C GLU A 270 -17.06 12.23 5.93
N LYS A 271 -16.44 12.24 4.73
CA LYS A 271 -15.56 11.16 4.28
C LYS A 271 -14.37 10.94 5.23
N LEU A 272 -13.81 12.01 5.80
CA LEU A 272 -12.69 11.91 6.75
C LEU A 272 -13.07 11.22 8.08
N GLN A 273 -14.33 11.21 8.47
CA GLN A 273 -14.77 10.44 9.65
C GLN A 273 -14.71 8.91 9.37
N TRP A 274 -15.01 8.52 8.14
CA TRP A 274 -14.84 7.13 7.73
C TRP A 274 -13.36 6.73 7.65
N MET A 275 -12.50 7.62 7.19
CA MET A 275 -11.05 7.42 7.23
C MET A 275 -10.56 7.15 8.67
N ASP A 276 -11.00 7.96 9.65
CA ASP A 276 -10.69 7.73 11.07
C ASP A 276 -11.10 6.32 11.53
N ARG A 277 -12.33 5.89 11.20
CA ARG A 277 -12.82 4.56 11.57
C ARG A 277 -11.97 3.45 10.94
N ILE A 278 -11.63 3.58 9.65
CA ILE A 278 -10.79 2.60 8.95
C ILE A 278 -9.40 2.51 9.58
N LEU A 279 -8.75 3.65 9.87
CA LEU A 279 -7.43 3.66 10.49
C LEU A 279 -7.44 3.06 11.91
N ARG A 280 -8.52 3.27 12.67
CA ARG A 280 -8.72 2.59 13.98
C ARG A 280 -8.89 1.09 13.83
N THR A 281 -9.67 0.61 12.83
CA THR A 281 -9.81 -0.82 12.54
C THR A 281 -8.46 -1.44 12.16
N LEU A 282 -7.60 -0.70 11.43
CA LEU A 282 -6.23 -1.11 11.12
C LEU A 282 -5.27 -1.01 12.33
N GLU A 283 -5.70 -0.40 13.43
CA GLU A 283 -4.89 -0.07 14.61
C GLU A 283 -3.63 0.76 14.23
N ILE A 284 -3.80 1.74 13.33
CA ILE A 284 -2.73 2.65 12.88
C ILE A 284 -2.97 4.03 13.50
N ASP A 285 -1.94 4.55 14.18
CA ASP A 285 -1.91 5.92 14.69
C ASP A 285 -1.59 6.91 13.56
N TYR A 286 -2.19 8.14 13.60
CA TYR A 286 -1.99 9.17 12.59
C TYR A 286 -2.02 10.61 13.16
#